data_3b2432fe638f42f193535d9098f3df25
#
_entry.id   3b2432fe638f42f193535d9098f3df25
#
_cell.length_a   1.000
_cell.length_b   1.000
_cell.length_c   1.000
_cell.angle_alpha   90.00
_cell.angle_beta   90.00
_cell.angle_gamma   90.00
#
_symmetry.space_group_name_H-M   'P 1'
#
loop_
_entity.id
_entity.type
_entity.pdbx_description
1 polymer ?
#
loop_
_entity_poly.entity_id
_entity_poly.type
_entity_poly.pdbx_seq_one_letter_code
_entity_poly.pdbx_strand_id
1 'polypeptide(L)'
;KEPSRAAHHVALDARAKKQHTVLDLDYRPMFWNSAEEATAEVAKVLSKVTIAIGNKEECEVAVGETEPMRAADALLERGVEIAVVKQGPKGVLAKTREETIEVAPYFVDVVNGLGAGDSFGGAFCFGLLQGWPMQRILQFANVAGAIVASRLECSTAMPSQEEVEEVLKGMN
;
A
#
# COMPACT_ATOMS: atom_id res chain seq x y z
N LYS A 1 -13.17 15.05 4.88
CA LYS A 1 -14.06 16.08 5.49
C LYS A 1 -13.92 16.05 7.01
N GLU A 2 -14.22 17.17 7.66
CA GLU A 2 -14.25 17.20 9.12
C GLU A 2 -15.45 16.37 9.67
N PRO A 3 -15.30 15.72 10.84
CA PRO A 3 -14.13 15.75 11.75
C PRO A 3 -13.05 14.70 11.44
N SER A 4 -13.23 13.84 10.42
CA SER A 4 -12.32 12.73 10.10
C SER A 4 -10.90 13.22 9.79
N ARG A 5 -10.74 14.30 9.03
CA ARG A 5 -9.44 14.88 8.69
C ARG A 5 -8.65 15.27 9.96
N ALA A 6 -9.27 16.02 10.84
CA ALA A 6 -8.64 16.43 12.11
C ALA A 6 -8.27 15.21 12.97
N ALA A 7 -9.12 14.19 13.01
CA ALA A 7 -8.87 12.97 13.77
C ALA A 7 -7.62 12.21 13.27
N HIS A 8 -7.41 12.14 11.94
CA HIS A 8 -6.20 11.52 11.38
C HIS A 8 -4.92 12.27 11.79
N HIS A 9 -4.93 13.61 11.75
CA HIS A 9 -3.77 14.39 12.19
C HIS A 9 -3.46 14.15 13.67
N VAL A 10 -4.49 14.19 14.54
CA VAL A 10 -4.33 13.92 15.99
C VAL A 10 -3.80 12.50 16.23
N ALA A 11 -4.33 11.50 15.51
CA ALA A 11 -3.88 10.12 15.64
C ALA A 11 -2.41 9.94 15.23
N LEU A 12 -1.99 10.55 14.12
CA LEU A 12 -0.61 10.48 13.65
C LEU A 12 0.35 11.23 14.60
N ASP A 13 -0.06 12.38 15.14
CA ASP A 13 0.73 13.11 16.14
C ASP A 13 0.89 12.30 17.43
N ALA A 14 -0.18 11.69 17.92
CA ALA A 14 -0.13 10.80 19.09
C ALA A 14 0.68 9.52 18.83
N ARG A 15 0.65 9.00 17.58
CA ARG A 15 1.48 7.86 17.17
C ARG A 15 2.96 8.19 17.17
N ALA A 16 3.34 9.45 16.93
CA ALA A 16 4.71 9.97 16.98
C ALA A 16 5.70 9.15 16.12
N LYS A 17 5.27 8.78 14.93
CA LYS A 17 6.08 8.01 13.95
C LYS A 17 6.73 6.74 14.54
N LYS A 18 6.04 6.05 15.46
CA LYS A 18 6.52 4.75 15.96
C LYS A 18 6.63 3.75 14.81
N GLN A 19 7.48 2.74 14.98
CA GLN A 19 7.67 1.66 14.03
C GLN A 19 6.33 1.10 13.51
N HIS A 20 6.28 0.80 12.20
CA HIS A 20 5.07 0.35 11.51
C HIS A 20 3.90 1.34 11.57
N THR A 21 4.18 2.65 11.45
CA THR A 21 3.16 3.64 11.16
C THR A 21 2.92 3.63 9.65
N VAL A 22 1.87 2.95 9.21
CA VAL A 22 1.56 2.70 7.80
C VAL A 22 0.47 3.67 7.33
N LEU A 23 0.69 4.29 6.17
CA LEU A 23 -0.29 5.09 5.45
C LEU A 23 -0.61 4.40 4.13
N ASP A 24 -1.87 3.99 3.93
CA ASP A 24 -2.39 3.73 2.58
C ASP A 24 -2.81 5.07 1.98
N LEU A 25 -2.29 5.38 0.80
CA LEU A 25 -2.55 6.67 0.14
C LEU A 25 -4.00 6.79 -0.32
N ASP A 26 -4.63 5.69 -0.68
CA ASP A 26 -6.07 5.49 -0.93
C ASP A 26 -6.81 6.73 -1.48
N TYR A 27 -6.34 7.27 -2.60
CA TYR A 27 -6.97 8.43 -3.21
C TYR A 27 -8.32 8.07 -3.83
N ARG A 28 -9.38 8.77 -3.39
CA ARG A 28 -10.74 8.65 -3.92
C ARG A 28 -11.24 10.04 -4.34
N PRO A 29 -11.26 10.36 -5.64
CA PRO A 29 -11.62 11.71 -6.13
C PRO A 29 -12.90 12.26 -5.53
N MET A 30 -13.94 11.40 -5.35
CA MET A 30 -15.23 11.80 -4.82
C MET A 30 -15.20 12.34 -3.37
N PHE A 31 -14.13 12.13 -2.63
CA PHE A 31 -14.01 12.61 -1.24
C PHE A 31 -13.25 13.92 -1.10
N TRP A 32 -12.69 14.44 -2.20
CA TRP A 32 -11.90 15.65 -2.26
C TRP A 32 -12.56 16.71 -3.14
N ASN A 33 -12.31 17.98 -2.88
CA ASN A 33 -12.76 19.05 -3.77
C ASN A 33 -11.87 19.15 -5.02
N SER A 34 -10.59 18.78 -4.87
CA SER A 34 -9.63 18.68 -5.98
C SER A 34 -8.46 17.77 -5.62
N ALA A 35 -7.68 17.36 -6.62
CA ALA A 35 -6.45 16.59 -6.43
C ALA A 35 -5.39 17.41 -5.63
N GLU A 36 -5.31 18.72 -5.87
CA GLU A 36 -4.39 19.64 -5.19
C GLU A 36 -4.71 19.71 -3.68
N GLU A 37 -6.01 19.67 -3.29
CA GLU A 37 -6.39 19.60 -1.89
C GLU A 37 -5.91 18.29 -1.27
N ALA A 38 -6.07 17.16 -1.96
CA ALA A 38 -5.60 15.87 -1.51
C ALA A 38 -4.08 15.86 -1.35
N THR A 39 -3.35 16.34 -2.36
CA THR A 39 -1.89 16.50 -2.34
C THR A 39 -1.42 17.31 -1.12
N ALA A 40 -2.06 18.46 -0.88
CA ALA A 40 -1.70 19.31 0.25
C ALA A 40 -1.93 18.65 1.61
N GLU A 41 -2.99 17.83 1.75
CA GLU A 41 -3.27 17.11 2.99
C GLU A 41 -2.33 15.91 3.18
N VAL A 42 -2.07 15.12 2.14
CA VAL A 42 -1.15 14.00 2.19
C VAL A 42 0.27 14.47 2.54
N ALA A 43 0.72 15.58 1.93
CA ALA A 43 2.04 16.15 2.20
C ALA A 43 2.27 16.48 3.69
N LYS A 44 1.22 16.85 4.45
CA LYS A 44 1.33 17.15 5.88
C LYS A 44 1.60 15.92 6.76
N VAL A 45 1.31 14.72 6.26
CA VAL A 45 1.38 13.49 7.05
C VAL A 45 2.50 12.55 6.62
N LEU A 46 3.06 12.67 5.42
CA LEU A 46 4.12 11.79 4.93
C LEU A 46 5.34 11.72 5.86
N SER A 47 5.77 12.83 6.44
CA SER A 47 6.87 12.85 7.41
C SER A 47 6.55 12.20 8.75
N LYS A 48 5.27 11.94 9.05
CA LYS A 48 4.77 11.35 10.29
C LYS A 48 4.58 9.83 10.22
N VAL A 49 4.79 9.24 9.04
CA VAL A 49 4.64 7.80 8.80
C VAL A 49 5.98 7.17 8.46
N THR A 50 6.12 5.87 8.75
CA THR A 50 7.30 5.10 8.39
C THR A 50 7.13 4.41 7.05
N ILE A 51 5.90 4.07 6.68
CA ILE A 51 5.58 3.32 5.48
C ILE A 51 4.43 4.00 4.73
N ALA A 52 4.58 4.18 3.42
CA ALA A 52 3.52 4.61 2.53
C ALA A 52 3.28 3.55 1.46
N ILE A 53 2.02 3.20 1.25
CA ILE A 53 1.58 2.22 0.24
C ILE A 53 0.60 2.93 -0.71
N GLY A 54 0.81 2.80 -2.01
CA GLY A 54 -0.09 3.37 -3.00
C GLY A 54 0.04 2.71 -4.36
N ASN A 55 -0.93 2.92 -5.22
CA ASN A 55 -0.82 2.64 -6.64
C ASN A 55 -0.24 3.87 -7.37
N LYS A 56 -0.10 3.81 -8.70
CA LYS A 56 0.49 4.89 -9.49
C LYS A 56 -0.29 6.20 -9.42
N GLU A 57 -1.61 6.14 -9.48
CA GLU A 57 -2.49 7.31 -9.42
C GLU A 57 -2.46 7.95 -8.03
N GLU A 58 -2.44 7.12 -6.99
CA GLU A 58 -2.30 7.55 -5.62
C GLU A 58 -0.95 8.20 -5.36
N CYS A 59 0.13 7.68 -5.94
CA CYS A 59 1.46 8.28 -5.88
C CYS A 59 1.52 9.61 -6.65
N GLU A 60 0.87 9.70 -7.84
CA GLU A 60 0.79 10.95 -8.58
C GLU A 60 0.16 12.07 -7.74
N VAL A 61 -0.95 11.77 -7.07
CA VAL A 61 -1.61 12.73 -6.19
C VAL A 61 -0.75 13.04 -4.95
N ALA A 62 -0.09 12.04 -4.37
CA ALA A 62 0.69 12.22 -3.15
C ALA A 62 1.99 13.02 -3.36
N VAL A 63 2.72 12.74 -4.46
CA VAL A 63 4.09 13.24 -4.68
C VAL A 63 4.38 13.75 -6.09
N GLY A 64 3.41 13.68 -7.00
CA GLY A 64 3.53 14.20 -8.38
C GLY A 64 4.21 13.24 -9.36
N GLU A 65 4.38 11.95 -9.01
CA GLU A 65 5.12 10.99 -9.81
C GLU A 65 4.31 9.71 -10.07
N THR A 66 4.30 9.27 -11.33
CA THR A 66 3.63 8.04 -11.79
C THR A 66 4.60 6.89 -12.09
N GLU A 67 5.86 7.22 -12.39
CA GLU A 67 6.89 6.19 -12.60
C GLU A 67 7.27 5.60 -11.24
N PRO A 68 7.19 4.25 -11.06
CA PRO A 68 7.26 3.63 -9.73
C PRO A 68 8.54 3.94 -8.95
N MET A 69 9.69 3.94 -9.64
CA MET A 69 10.96 4.21 -8.98
C MET A 69 11.03 5.67 -8.51
N ARG A 70 10.65 6.62 -9.37
CA ARG A 70 10.62 8.06 -9.01
C ARG A 70 9.58 8.36 -7.96
N ALA A 71 8.42 7.70 -8.02
CA ALA A 71 7.40 7.83 -6.98
C ALA A 71 7.90 7.35 -5.61
N ALA A 72 8.58 6.20 -5.58
CA ALA A 72 9.20 5.70 -4.37
C ALA A 72 10.28 6.67 -3.83
N ASP A 73 11.15 7.19 -4.70
CA ASP A 73 12.16 8.18 -4.31
C ASP A 73 11.52 9.44 -3.72
N ALA A 74 10.50 9.98 -4.38
CA ALA A 74 9.79 11.15 -3.90
C ALA A 74 9.09 10.93 -2.54
N LEU A 75 8.56 9.73 -2.27
CA LEU A 75 8.03 9.37 -0.96
C LEU A 75 9.13 9.32 0.12
N LEU A 76 10.29 8.71 -0.20
CA LEU A 76 11.44 8.64 0.71
C LEU A 76 11.98 10.04 1.03
N GLU A 77 12.03 10.95 0.05
CA GLU A 77 12.43 12.36 0.24
C GLU A 77 11.47 13.12 1.19
N ARG A 78 10.19 12.74 1.23
CA ARG A 78 9.19 13.30 2.16
C ARG A 78 9.29 12.71 3.57
N GLY A 79 10.26 11.81 3.81
CA GLY A 79 10.55 11.27 5.14
C GLY A 79 9.93 9.89 5.42
N VAL A 80 9.31 9.24 4.44
CA VAL A 80 8.91 7.84 4.51
C VAL A 80 10.18 6.97 4.56
N GLU A 81 10.15 5.85 5.26
CA GLU A 81 11.28 4.91 5.37
C GLU A 81 11.15 3.75 4.39
N ILE A 82 9.93 3.32 4.12
CA ILE A 82 9.60 2.27 3.15
C ILE A 82 8.49 2.77 2.24
N ALA A 83 8.77 2.94 0.96
CA ALA A 83 7.79 3.27 -0.05
C ALA A 83 7.37 2.01 -0.80
N VAL A 84 6.06 1.75 -0.90
CA VAL A 84 5.50 0.59 -1.62
C VAL A 84 4.60 1.08 -2.73
N VAL A 85 4.96 0.77 -3.98
CA VAL A 85 4.22 1.21 -5.18
C VAL A 85 3.61 0.00 -5.87
N LYS A 86 2.28 -0.10 -5.79
CA LYS A 86 1.49 -1.12 -6.47
C LYS A 86 1.39 -0.77 -7.96
N GLN A 87 1.74 -1.72 -8.85
CA GLN A 87 1.81 -1.49 -10.30
C GLN A 87 0.75 -2.28 -11.09
N GLY A 88 -0.24 -2.83 -10.39
CA GLY A 88 -1.27 -3.68 -10.99
C GLY A 88 -0.66 -4.91 -11.68
N PRO A 89 -0.90 -5.10 -13.01
CA PRO A 89 -0.40 -6.26 -13.74
C PRO A 89 1.13 -6.31 -13.90
N LYS A 90 1.86 -5.33 -13.40
CA LYS A 90 3.33 -5.31 -13.39
C LYS A 90 3.92 -5.68 -12.03
N GLY A 91 3.08 -5.98 -11.04
CA GLY A 91 3.52 -6.39 -9.71
C GLY A 91 3.64 -5.22 -8.72
N VAL A 92 4.64 -5.27 -7.86
CA VAL A 92 4.83 -4.30 -6.79
C VAL A 92 6.32 -3.99 -6.60
N LEU A 93 6.62 -2.72 -6.33
CA LEU A 93 7.94 -2.24 -5.96
C LEU A 93 7.91 -1.79 -4.50
N ALA A 94 8.88 -2.22 -3.69
CA ALA A 94 9.18 -1.61 -2.40
C ALA A 94 10.60 -1.05 -2.40
N LYS A 95 10.77 0.15 -1.86
CA LYS A 95 12.06 0.83 -1.79
C LYS A 95 12.30 1.39 -0.40
N THR A 96 13.51 1.20 0.09
CA THR A 96 14.12 1.90 1.21
C THR A 96 15.30 2.74 0.71
N ARG A 97 16.07 3.31 1.62
CA ARG A 97 17.32 4.00 1.25
C ARG A 97 18.44 3.04 0.88
N GLU A 98 18.37 1.80 1.36
CA GLU A 98 19.41 0.77 1.21
C GLU A 98 19.12 -0.21 0.08
N GLU A 99 17.83 -0.51 -0.16
CA GLU A 99 17.45 -1.55 -1.10
C GLU A 99 16.19 -1.20 -1.91
N THR A 100 16.07 -1.85 -3.06
CA THR A 100 14.88 -1.85 -3.89
C THR A 100 14.52 -3.29 -4.21
N ILE A 101 13.28 -3.67 -3.98
CA ILE A 101 12.75 -5.00 -4.24
C ILE A 101 11.55 -4.89 -5.16
N GLU A 102 11.56 -5.65 -6.23
CA GLU A 102 10.42 -5.81 -7.14
C GLU A 102 9.92 -7.25 -7.10
N VAL A 103 8.61 -7.40 -7.02
CA VAL A 103 7.94 -8.69 -7.05
C VAL A 103 6.96 -8.72 -8.21
N ALA A 104 7.06 -9.77 -9.02
CA ALA A 104 6.15 -10.01 -10.14
C ALA A 104 4.69 -10.17 -9.66
N PRO A 105 3.71 -9.83 -10.49
CA PRO A 105 2.32 -10.00 -10.14
C PRO A 105 1.96 -11.49 -10.03
N TYR A 106 1.01 -11.82 -9.17
CA TYR A 106 0.29 -13.08 -9.26
C TYR A 106 -0.92 -12.88 -10.18
N PHE A 107 -0.93 -13.58 -11.31
CA PHE A 107 -1.98 -13.41 -12.32
C PHE A 107 -3.23 -14.18 -11.96
N VAL A 108 -4.35 -13.49 -12.02
CA VAL A 108 -5.70 -14.04 -11.84
C VAL A 108 -6.65 -13.41 -12.86
N ASP A 109 -7.75 -14.08 -13.14
CA ASP A 109 -8.87 -13.47 -13.84
C ASP A 109 -9.59 -12.53 -12.88
N VAL A 110 -9.49 -11.22 -13.14
CA VAL A 110 -10.04 -10.19 -12.27
C VAL A 110 -11.58 -10.17 -12.42
N VAL A 111 -12.27 -10.43 -11.32
CA VAL A 111 -13.74 -10.35 -11.20
C VAL A 111 -14.16 -9.03 -10.58
N ASN A 112 -13.51 -8.64 -9.45
CA ASN A 112 -13.79 -7.38 -8.77
C ASN A 112 -12.53 -6.89 -8.06
N GLY A 113 -12.05 -5.70 -8.43
CA GLY A 113 -10.86 -5.12 -7.80
C GLY A 113 -11.09 -4.47 -6.43
N LEU A 114 -12.35 -4.37 -5.98
CA LEU A 114 -12.68 -3.74 -4.70
C LEU A 114 -12.16 -4.58 -3.52
N GLY A 115 -11.40 -3.96 -2.62
CA GLY A 115 -10.82 -4.63 -1.46
C GLY A 115 -9.47 -5.31 -1.71
N ALA A 116 -9.01 -5.42 -2.97
CA ALA A 116 -7.69 -5.98 -3.27
C ALA A 116 -6.55 -5.17 -2.63
N GLY A 117 -6.67 -3.83 -2.61
CA GLY A 117 -5.74 -2.93 -1.92
C GLY A 117 -5.73 -3.17 -0.41
N ASP A 118 -6.90 -3.28 0.21
CA ASP A 118 -7.04 -3.54 1.65
C ASP A 118 -6.44 -4.89 2.03
N SER A 119 -6.70 -5.92 1.21
CA SER A 119 -6.10 -7.26 1.39
C SER A 119 -4.57 -7.22 1.30
N PHE A 120 -4.05 -6.53 0.29
CA PHE A 120 -2.60 -6.30 0.16
C PHE A 120 -2.04 -5.60 1.40
N GLY A 121 -2.65 -4.47 1.82
CA GLY A 121 -2.21 -3.68 2.97
C GLY A 121 -2.26 -4.48 4.28
N GLY A 122 -3.34 -5.24 4.50
CA GLY A 122 -3.48 -6.12 5.66
C GLY A 122 -2.43 -7.22 5.70
N ALA A 123 -2.22 -7.91 4.57
CA ALA A 123 -1.21 -8.96 4.43
C ALA A 123 0.23 -8.40 4.57
N PHE A 124 0.48 -7.20 4.04
CA PHE A 124 1.75 -6.49 4.21
C PHE A 124 2.03 -6.20 5.69
N CYS A 125 1.05 -5.64 6.41
CA CYS A 125 1.16 -5.38 7.84
C CYS A 125 1.37 -6.68 8.65
N PHE A 126 0.68 -7.75 8.28
CA PHE A 126 0.87 -9.05 8.91
C PHE A 126 2.32 -9.53 8.77
N GLY A 127 2.88 -9.51 7.55
CA GLY A 127 4.27 -9.91 7.31
C GLY A 127 5.29 -9.05 8.07
N LEU A 128 5.05 -7.74 8.19
CA LEU A 128 5.88 -6.85 9.03
C LEU A 128 5.88 -7.29 10.49
N LEU A 129 4.72 -7.61 11.05
CA LEU A 129 4.59 -8.05 12.44
C LEU A 129 5.21 -9.43 12.69
N GLN A 130 5.30 -10.27 11.65
CA GLN A 130 6.01 -11.55 11.71
C GLN A 130 7.54 -11.39 11.55
N GLY A 131 8.03 -10.19 11.24
CA GLY A 131 9.44 -9.95 10.99
C GLY A 131 9.98 -10.63 9.72
N TRP A 132 9.13 -10.84 8.72
CA TRP A 132 9.55 -11.49 7.48
C TRP A 132 10.46 -10.58 6.63
N PRO A 133 11.33 -11.17 5.80
CA PRO A 133 12.06 -10.41 4.78
C PRO A 133 11.09 -9.70 3.83
N MET A 134 11.43 -8.49 3.37
CA MET A 134 10.56 -7.65 2.55
C MET A 134 10.07 -8.37 1.28
N GLN A 135 10.94 -9.13 0.61
CA GLN A 135 10.55 -9.90 -0.57
C GLN A 135 9.39 -10.87 -0.27
N ARG A 136 9.45 -11.60 0.87
CA ARG A 136 8.38 -12.50 1.28
C ARG A 136 7.09 -11.74 1.61
N ILE A 137 7.22 -10.60 2.29
CA ILE A 137 6.06 -9.73 2.61
C ILE A 137 5.34 -9.33 1.33
N LEU A 138 6.09 -8.85 0.32
CA LEU A 138 5.51 -8.40 -0.94
C LEU A 138 4.87 -9.55 -1.73
N GLN A 139 5.51 -10.72 -1.77
CA GLN A 139 4.94 -11.92 -2.41
C GLN A 139 3.61 -12.31 -1.75
N PHE A 140 3.60 -12.40 -0.43
CA PHE A 140 2.42 -12.75 0.34
C PHE A 140 1.29 -11.73 0.16
N ALA A 141 1.59 -10.45 0.26
CA ALA A 141 0.63 -9.37 0.07
C ALA A 141 0.07 -9.32 -1.37
N ASN A 142 0.92 -9.56 -2.36
CA ASN A 142 0.53 -9.58 -3.77
C ASN A 142 -0.46 -10.73 -4.06
N VAL A 143 -0.19 -11.92 -3.55
CA VAL A 143 -1.11 -13.07 -3.66
C VAL A 143 -2.42 -12.79 -2.92
N ALA A 144 -2.37 -12.25 -1.71
CA ALA A 144 -3.58 -11.91 -0.94
C ALA A 144 -4.48 -10.93 -1.69
N GLY A 145 -3.90 -9.87 -2.27
CA GLY A 145 -4.65 -8.91 -3.10
C GLY A 145 -5.22 -9.54 -4.37
N ALA A 146 -4.47 -10.42 -5.03
CA ALA A 146 -4.91 -11.12 -6.23
C ALA A 146 -6.08 -12.09 -5.95
N ILE A 147 -6.05 -12.82 -4.84
CA ILE A 147 -7.15 -13.70 -4.42
C ILE A 147 -8.45 -12.89 -4.27
N VAL A 148 -8.40 -11.74 -3.61
CA VAL A 148 -9.58 -10.88 -3.48
C VAL A 148 -10.04 -10.37 -4.84
N ALA A 149 -9.13 -9.95 -5.71
CA ALA A 149 -9.46 -9.47 -7.05
C ALA A 149 -10.16 -10.54 -7.93
N SER A 150 -9.92 -11.83 -7.68
CA SER A 150 -10.56 -12.95 -8.37
C SER A 150 -11.94 -13.32 -7.84
N ARG A 151 -12.43 -12.63 -6.81
CA ARG A 151 -13.71 -12.89 -6.14
C ARG A 151 -14.69 -11.75 -6.34
N LEU A 152 -15.99 -12.03 -6.16
CA LEU A 152 -17.03 -11.02 -6.31
C LEU A 152 -17.13 -10.14 -5.06
N GLU A 153 -17.00 -10.74 -3.89
CA GLU A 153 -17.15 -10.10 -2.60
C GLU A 153 -15.89 -9.28 -2.24
N CYS A 154 -16.01 -8.40 -1.26
CA CYS A 154 -14.93 -7.58 -0.75
C CYS A 154 -14.42 -8.11 0.61
N SER A 155 -15.03 -7.69 1.71
CA SER A 155 -14.54 -8.05 3.07
C SER A 155 -14.64 -9.55 3.39
N THR A 156 -15.67 -10.23 2.89
CA THR A 156 -15.84 -11.68 3.05
C THR A 156 -14.96 -12.51 2.11
N ALA A 157 -14.34 -11.87 1.12
CA ALA A 157 -13.41 -12.48 0.18
C ALA A 157 -11.95 -12.49 0.68
N MET A 158 -11.66 -11.85 1.81
CA MET A 158 -10.29 -11.80 2.36
C MET A 158 -9.77 -13.21 2.63
N PRO A 159 -8.57 -13.57 2.10
CA PRO A 159 -8.03 -14.90 2.27
C PRO A 159 -7.50 -15.13 3.69
N SER A 160 -7.49 -16.40 4.12
CA SER A 160 -6.72 -16.80 5.30
C SER A 160 -5.21 -16.88 4.98
N GLN A 161 -4.39 -16.93 6.03
CA GLN A 161 -2.95 -17.13 5.86
C GLN A 161 -2.65 -18.44 5.11
N GLU A 162 -3.35 -19.51 5.49
CA GLU A 162 -3.18 -20.85 4.91
C GLU A 162 -3.48 -20.83 3.42
N GLU A 163 -4.53 -20.14 2.99
CA GLU A 163 -4.91 -20.01 1.58
C GLU A 163 -3.82 -19.30 0.77
N VAL A 164 -3.26 -18.22 1.28
CA VAL A 164 -2.16 -17.51 0.61
C VAL A 164 -0.91 -18.38 0.54
N GLU A 165 -0.56 -19.09 1.62
CA GLU A 165 0.62 -19.97 1.66
C GLU A 165 0.46 -21.18 0.71
N GLU A 166 -0.74 -21.71 0.51
CA GLU A 166 -1.00 -22.77 -0.46
C GLU A 166 -0.73 -22.31 -1.89
N VAL A 167 -1.20 -21.11 -2.24
CA VAL A 167 -0.93 -20.51 -3.55
C VAL A 167 0.57 -20.29 -3.76
N LEU A 168 1.27 -19.75 -2.77
CA LEU A 168 2.72 -19.52 -2.84
C LEU A 168 3.53 -20.81 -3.01
N LYS A 169 3.11 -21.93 -2.38
CA LYS A 169 3.75 -23.24 -2.57
C LYS A 169 3.60 -23.77 -4.00
N GLY A 170 2.46 -23.48 -4.63
CA GLY A 170 2.21 -23.87 -6.03
C GLY A 170 3.00 -23.07 -7.07
N MET A 171 3.63 -21.97 -6.67
CA MET A 171 4.46 -21.12 -7.54
C MET A 171 5.94 -21.56 -7.59
N ASN A 172 6.38 -22.42 -6.68
CA ASN A 172 7.74 -23.00 -6.64
C ASN A 172 7.76 -24.35 -7.36
#